data_8eda349dc78e731caadec90d2834ae4b
#
_entry.id   8eda349dc78e731caadec90d2834ae4b
#
_cell.length_a   1.000
_cell.length_b   1.000
_cell.length_c   1.000
_cell.angle_alpha   90.00
_cell.angle_beta   90.00
_cell.angle_gamma   90.00
#
_symmetry.space_group_name_H-M   'P 1'
#
loop_
_entity.id
_entity.type
_entity.pdbx_description
1 polymer ?
#
loop_
_entity_poly.entity_id
_entity_poly.type
_entity_poly.pdbx_seq_one_letter_code
_entity_poly.pdbx_strand_id
1 'polypeptide(L)'
;IPSSRLPFSIGDTKPKMIPPETDSINDPVIRRMRELVTRIHPILKGDIADVKIVETGHGSIMISLPESILFGSGEARVRPEALPFLKAMAAILIEMDRHIRVLGHTDNVPIRTAQFPSNWELSAVRAVMVVRIFSELYDVPISHLSAIGFADSKPIATNDTPEGRTKNRRVEIIILESHVGEETLDALLPQESTSARRH
;
A
#
# COMPACT_ATOMS: atom_id res chain seq x y z
N ILE A 1 7.85 -49.26 -9.55
CA ILE A 1 8.55 -48.00 -9.26
C ILE A 1 7.75 -47.32 -8.15
N PRO A 2 8.29 -47.13 -6.92
CA PRO A 2 7.54 -46.51 -5.80
C PRO A 2 7.56 -44.99 -5.94
N SER A 3 6.36 -44.37 -5.87
CA SER A 3 6.12 -42.94 -5.76
C SER A 3 6.65 -42.45 -4.43
N SER A 4 7.71 -41.69 -4.43
CA SER A 4 8.17 -40.94 -3.26
C SER A 4 7.27 -39.69 -3.03
N ARG A 5 6.37 -39.76 -2.05
CA ARG A 5 5.68 -38.59 -1.51
C ARG A 5 6.68 -37.76 -0.73
N LEU A 6 6.88 -36.53 -1.15
CA LEU A 6 7.60 -35.53 -0.35
C LEU A 6 6.71 -35.12 0.84
N PRO A 7 7.23 -35.12 2.07
CA PRO A 7 6.50 -34.64 3.23
C PRO A 7 6.61 -33.10 3.30
N PHE A 8 5.74 -32.39 2.64
CA PHE A 8 5.56 -30.97 2.91
C PHE A 8 4.32 -30.83 3.80
N SER A 9 4.52 -30.89 5.10
CA SER A 9 3.49 -30.54 6.08
C SER A 9 3.46 -29.03 6.19
N ILE A 10 2.44 -28.40 5.59
CA ILE A 10 2.11 -27.01 5.89
C ILE A 10 1.52 -27.03 7.29
N GLY A 11 2.34 -26.66 8.28
CA GLY A 11 1.85 -26.43 9.63
C GLY A 11 0.78 -25.37 9.61
N ASP A 12 -0.37 -25.68 10.26
CA ASP A 12 -1.45 -24.75 10.58
C ASP A 12 -0.90 -23.59 11.46
N THR A 13 -0.24 -22.62 10.85
CA THR A 13 -0.01 -21.35 11.49
C THR A 13 -1.27 -20.51 11.32
N LYS A 14 -2.20 -20.64 12.30
CA LYS A 14 -3.21 -19.59 12.51
C LYS A 14 -2.51 -18.24 12.42
N PRO A 15 -3.05 -17.28 11.65
CA PRO A 15 -2.48 -15.94 11.64
C PRO A 15 -2.45 -15.43 13.08
N LYS A 16 -1.24 -15.16 13.58
CA LYS A 16 -1.04 -14.57 14.90
C LYS A 16 -1.74 -13.21 14.84
N MET A 17 -2.87 -13.10 15.51
CA MET A 17 -3.53 -11.82 15.72
C MET A 17 -2.50 -10.92 16.39
N ILE A 18 -2.02 -9.91 15.65
CA ILE A 18 -1.24 -8.81 16.21
C ILE A 18 -2.20 -8.08 17.16
N PRO A 19 -1.81 -7.87 18.44
CA PRO A 19 -2.67 -7.16 19.39
C PRO A 19 -3.05 -5.78 18.82
N PRO A 20 -4.22 -5.23 19.18
CA PRO A 20 -4.55 -3.86 18.80
C PRO A 20 -3.47 -2.93 19.35
N GLU A 21 -2.83 -2.23 18.43
CA GLU A 21 -1.66 -1.42 18.65
C GLU A 21 -1.90 -0.33 19.67
N THR A 22 -0.94 -0.19 20.56
CA THR A 22 -0.80 0.98 21.42
C THR A 22 -0.65 2.18 20.50
N ASP A 23 -1.67 3.04 20.45
CA ASP A 23 -1.64 4.33 19.76
C ASP A 23 -0.38 5.09 20.19
N SER A 24 0.65 5.07 19.38
CA SER A 24 1.79 6.00 19.52
C SER A 24 1.32 7.40 19.13
N ILE A 25 0.50 7.99 20.01
CA ILE A 25 -0.10 9.34 19.88
C ILE A 25 1.00 10.42 19.72
N ASN A 26 2.26 10.07 20.01
CA ASN A 26 3.38 11.00 20.08
C ASN A 26 4.26 11.09 18.83
N ASP A 27 4.07 10.24 17.81
CA ASP A 27 4.85 10.37 16.58
C ASP A 27 4.41 11.64 15.83
N PRO A 28 5.34 12.59 15.59
CA PRO A 28 5.03 13.86 14.92
C PRO A 28 4.48 13.67 13.50
N VAL A 29 4.87 12.58 12.84
CA VAL A 29 4.40 12.27 11.48
C VAL A 29 2.96 11.80 11.51
N ILE A 30 2.61 10.89 12.41
CA ILE A 30 1.23 10.44 12.61
C ILE A 30 0.33 11.63 12.90
N ARG A 31 0.75 12.52 13.77
CA ARG A 31 0.02 13.75 14.08
C ARG A 31 -0.18 14.62 12.83
N ARG A 32 0.88 14.89 12.06
CA ARG A 32 0.81 15.69 10.82
C ARG A 32 -0.12 15.04 9.78
N MET A 33 -0.07 13.71 9.63
CA MET A 33 -0.97 13.00 8.72
C MET A 33 -2.43 13.05 9.17
N ARG A 34 -2.71 12.94 10.47
CA ARG A 34 -4.07 13.08 11.01
C ARG A 34 -4.60 14.50 10.82
N GLU A 35 -3.79 15.52 11.08
CA GLU A 35 -4.12 16.92 10.83
C GLU A 35 -4.42 17.17 9.35
N LEU A 36 -3.62 16.59 8.45
CA LEU A 36 -3.84 16.66 7.02
C LEU A 36 -5.19 16.07 6.62
N VAL A 37 -5.48 14.84 7.06
CA VAL A 37 -6.77 14.17 6.78
C VAL A 37 -7.94 15.02 7.27
N THR A 38 -7.88 15.55 8.50
CA THR A 38 -8.93 16.41 9.07
C THR A 38 -9.14 17.68 8.25
N ARG A 39 -8.05 18.33 7.81
CA ARG A 39 -8.10 19.60 7.08
C ARG A 39 -8.63 19.45 5.66
N ILE A 40 -8.41 18.31 5.03
CA ILE A 40 -8.83 18.06 3.64
C ILE A 40 -10.22 17.37 3.58
N HIS A 41 -10.73 16.94 4.72
CA HIS A 41 -12.05 16.32 4.84
C HIS A 41 -13.16 17.00 4.01
N PRO A 42 -13.35 18.33 4.06
CA PRO A 42 -14.45 18.97 3.32
C PRO A 42 -14.32 18.86 1.79
N ILE A 43 -13.14 18.52 1.27
CA ILE A 43 -12.82 18.50 -0.16
C ILE A 43 -12.92 17.07 -0.73
N LEU A 44 -12.66 16.06 0.11
CA LEU A 44 -12.67 14.66 -0.30
C LEU A 44 -14.10 14.13 -0.38
N LYS A 45 -14.47 13.61 -1.54
CA LYS A 45 -15.71 12.85 -1.72
C LYS A 45 -15.44 11.40 -1.28
N GLY A 46 -15.73 11.08 -0.04
CA GLY A 46 -15.57 9.72 0.50
C GLY A 46 -15.77 9.72 2.00
N ASP A 47 -15.98 8.54 2.57
CA ASP A 47 -16.11 8.41 4.02
C ASP A 47 -14.71 8.41 4.66
N ILE A 48 -14.34 9.57 5.21
CA ILE A 48 -13.05 9.76 5.90
C ILE A 48 -13.01 9.04 7.23
N ALA A 49 -14.16 8.71 7.81
CA ALA A 49 -14.21 7.91 9.03
C ALA A 49 -13.48 6.57 8.87
N ASP A 50 -13.35 6.07 7.63
CA ASP A 50 -12.63 4.84 7.31
C ASP A 50 -11.14 5.03 6.99
N VAL A 51 -10.61 6.27 7.00
CA VAL A 51 -9.16 6.51 6.89
C VAL A 51 -8.49 6.12 8.20
N LYS A 52 -7.54 5.21 8.12
CA LYS A 52 -6.78 4.74 9.29
C LYS A 52 -5.32 5.12 9.15
N ILE A 53 -4.75 5.67 10.21
CA ILE A 53 -3.32 5.97 10.31
C ILE A 53 -2.84 5.31 11.59
N VAL A 54 -2.00 4.31 11.43
CA VAL A 54 -1.48 3.49 12.53
C VAL A 54 0.03 3.32 12.39
N GLU A 55 0.71 3.27 13.52
CA GLU A 55 2.08 2.80 13.57
C GLU A 55 2.04 1.27 13.59
N THR A 56 2.76 0.65 12.67
CA THR A 56 2.95 -0.80 12.66
C THR A 56 4.22 -1.14 13.44
N GLY A 57 4.32 -2.38 13.91
CA GLY A 57 5.53 -2.81 14.62
C GLY A 57 6.81 -2.39 13.86
N HIS A 58 7.84 -2.01 14.58
CA HIS A 58 9.12 -1.52 14.04
C HIS A 58 9.12 -0.09 13.46
N GLY A 59 8.28 0.83 13.95
CA GLY A 59 8.33 2.26 13.56
C GLY A 59 7.87 2.59 12.15
N SER A 60 7.28 1.64 11.44
CA SER A 60 6.64 1.87 10.15
C SER A 60 5.25 2.47 10.36
N ILE A 61 4.80 3.33 9.44
CA ILE A 61 3.49 3.98 9.50
C ILE A 61 2.64 3.48 8.35
N MET A 62 1.46 2.97 8.64
CA MET A 62 0.48 2.57 7.63
C MET A 62 -0.67 3.58 7.57
N ILE A 63 -0.97 4.04 6.36
CA ILE A 63 -2.10 4.90 6.04
C ILE A 63 -3.02 4.09 5.13
N SER A 64 -4.19 3.71 5.62
CA SER A 64 -5.21 2.99 4.85
C SER A 64 -6.27 3.96 4.37
N LEU A 65 -6.48 4.00 3.06
CA LEU A 65 -7.40 4.88 2.36
C LEU A 65 -8.48 4.06 1.66
N PRO A 66 -9.78 4.28 1.93
CA PRO A 66 -10.85 3.70 1.13
C PRO A 66 -10.67 4.00 -0.36
N GLU A 67 -10.98 3.03 -1.20
CA GLU A 67 -10.93 3.19 -2.66
C GLU A 67 -11.70 4.42 -3.13
N SER A 68 -12.87 4.69 -2.55
CA SER A 68 -13.79 5.77 -2.94
C SER A 68 -13.18 7.17 -2.82
N ILE A 69 -12.15 7.34 -1.98
CA ILE A 69 -11.41 8.59 -1.86
C ILE A 69 -10.56 8.85 -3.11
N LEU A 70 -9.91 7.81 -3.61
CA LEU A 70 -8.91 7.91 -4.66
C LEU A 70 -9.47 7.62 -6.07
N PHE A 71 -10.43 6.68 -6.19
CA PHE A 71 -10.86 6.14 -7.46
C PHE A 71 -12.38 6.06 -7.60
N GLY A 72 -12.85 5.97 -8.85
CA GLY A 72 -14.18 5.48 -9.16
C GLY A 72 -14.29 3.96 -9.01
N SER A 73 -15.53 3.46 -8.92
CA SER A 73 -15.77 2.02 -8.84
C SER A 73 -15.29 1.31 -10.12
N GLY A 74 -14.44 0.28 -9.94
CA GLY A 74 -13.82 -0.45 -11.05
C GLY A 74 -12.81 0.35 -11.88
N GLU A 75 -12.45 1.55 -11.44
CA GLU A 75 -11.48 2.41 -12.11
C GLU A 75 -10.14 2.43 -11.38
N ALA A 76 -9.07 2.79 -12.12
CA ALA A 76 -7.75 3.05 -11.57
C ALA A 76 -7.26 4.48 -11.87
N ARG A 77 -8.13 5.33 -12.44
CA ARG A 77 -7.85 6.75 -12.62
C ARG A 77 -8.10 7.48 -11.31
N VAL A 78 -7.07 8.15 -10.79
CA VAL A 78 -7.20 8.94 -9.59
C VAL A 78 -8.12 10.14 -9.82
N ARG A 79 -9.06 10.35 -8.90
CA ARG A 79 -10.01 11.46 -8.94
C ARG A 79 -9.29 12.79 -8.77
N PRO A 80 -9.64 13.83 -9.54
CA PRO A 80 -9.03 15.16 -9.38
C PRO A 80 -9.18 15.71 -7.96
N GLU A 81 -10.25 15.39 -7.26
CA GLU A 81 -10.52 15.83 -5.89
C GLU A 81 -9.53 15.22 -4.87
N ALA A 82 -8.90 14.08 -5.19
CA ALA A 82 -7.89 13.47 -4.34
C ALA A 82 -6.50 14.09 -4.51
N LEU A 83 -6.23 14.81 -5.60
CA LEU A 83 -4.91 15.35 -5.90
C LEU A 83 -4.39 16.33 -4.83
N PRO A 84 -5.19 17.26 -4.25
CA PRO A 84 -4.72 18.12 -3.18
C PRO A 84 -4.28 17.35 -1.93
N PHE A 85 -4.97 16.24 -1.62
CA PHE A 85 -4.60 15.36 -0.52
C PHE A 85 -3.28 14.64 -0.79
N LEU A 86 -3.13 14.04 -1.97
CA LEU A 86 -1.90 13.35 -2.35
C LEU A 86 -0.71 14.33 -2.41
N LYS A 87 -0.93 15.58 -2.87
CA LYS A 87 0.10 16.63 -2.85
C LYS A 87 0.59 16.94 -1.44
N ALA A 88 -0.35 17.16 -0.53
CA ALA A 88 0.00 17.48 0.85
C ALA A 88 0.65 16.29 1.57
N MET A 89 0.25 15.06 1.24
CA MET A 89 0.92 13.85 1.72
C MET A 89 2.34 13.75 1.17
N ALA A 90 2.54 13.97 -0.14
CA ALA A 90 3.85 13.94 -0.78
C ALA A 90 4.85 14.89 -0.11
N ALA A 91 4.42 16.10 0.28
CA ALA A 91 5.27 17.05 1.01
C ALA A 91 5.79 16.47 2.34
N ILE A 92 4.95 15.72 3.06
CA ILE A 92 5.37 15.04 4.30
C ILE A 92 6.32 13.87 4.00
N LEU A 93 6.03 13.10 2.94
CA LEU A 93 6.82 11.94 2.55
C LEU A 93 8.25 12.33 2.12
N ILE A 94 8.40 13.44 1.39
CA ILE A 94 9.71 13.96 0.97
C ILE A 94 10.58 14.33 2.19
N GLU A 95 9.98 14.98 3.20
CA GLU A 95 10.71 15.37 4.41
C GLU A 95 11.21 14.18 5.23
N MET A 96 10.56 13.00 5.07
CA MET A 96 10.90 11.82 5.86
C MET A 96 12.09 11.03 5.32
N ASP A 97 12.39 11.15 4.02
CA ASP A 97 13.46 10.41 3.33
C ASP A 97 13.40 8.90 3.62
N ARG A 98 12.19 8.30 3.50
CA ARG A 98 11.92 6.89 3.79
C ARG A 98 11.33 6.16 2.60
N HIS A 99 11.52 4.85 2.57
CA HIS A 99 10.86 4.00 1.58
C HIS A 99 9.34 3.94 1.79
N ILE A 100 8.61 4.03 0.69
CA ILE A 100 7.15 4.07 0.65
C ILE A 100 6.66 2.93 -0.21
N ARG A 101 5.81 2.09 0.35
CA ARG A 101 5.10 1.04 -0.39
C ARG A 101 3.64 1.41 -0.54
N VAL A 102 3.14 1.36 -1.76
CA VAL A 102 1.72 1.52 -2.05
C VAL A 102 1.13 0.16 -2.37
N LEU A 103 0.13 -0.26 -1.60
CA LEU A 103 -0.52 -1.56 -1.70
C LEU A 103 -1.95 -1.38 -2.17
N GLY A 104 -2.33 -2.03 -3.26
CA GLY A 104 -3.71 -2.04 -3.76
C GLY A 104 -4.44 -3.31 -3.34
N HIS A 105 -5.69 -3.15 -2.87
CA HIS A 105 -6.57 -4.24 -2.46
C HIS A 105 -7.95 -4.09 -3.09
N THR A 106 -8.60 -5.23 -3.35
CA THR A 106 -9.99 -5.30 -3.81
C THR A 106 -10.83 -6.10 -2.82
N ASP A 107 -12.13 -6.12 -3.02
CA ASP A 107 -13.01 -7.15 -2.48
C ASP A 107 -12.92 -8.42 -3.35
N ASN A 108 -13.71 -9.44 -3.02
CA ASN A 108 -13.76 -10.71 -3.74
C ASN A 108 -14.71 -10.72 -4.94
N VAL A 109 -15.35 -9.58 -5.27
CA VAL A 109 -16.20 -9.51 -6.47
C VAL A 109 -15.30 -9.46 -7.69
N PRO A 110 -15.38 -10.44 -8.60
CA PRO A 110 -14.50 -10.47 -9.77
C PRO A 110 -14.74 -9.30 -10.71
N ILE A 111 -13.67 -8.58 -11.08
CA ILE A 111 -13.70 -7.67 -12.22
C ILE A 111 -13.25 -8.42 -13.48
N ARG A 112 -13.88 -8.11 -14.61
CA ARG A 112 -13.46 -8.62 -15.91
C ARG A 112 -13.81 -7.60 -16.99
N THR A 113 -12.84 -6.77 -17.33
CA THR A 113 -12.95 -5.76 -18.39
C THR A 113 -11.77 -5.89 -19.35
N ALA A 114 -11.83 -5.20 -20.49
CA ALA A 114 -10.69 -5.15 -21.42
C ALA A 114 -9.45 -4.51 -20.78
N GLN A 115 -9.63 -3.59 -19.84
CA GLN A 115 -8.53 -2.92 -19.14
C GLN A 115 -8.04 -3.73 -17.94
N PHE A 116 -8.92 -4.41 -17.23
CA PHE A 116 -8.60 -5.19 -16.03
C PHE A 116 -9.17 -6.61 -16.18
N PRO A 117 -8.37 -7.58 -16.64
CA PRO A 117 -8.80 -8.96 -16.76
C PRO A 117 -9.18 -9.60 -15.42
N SER A 118 -8.58 -9.16 -14.33
CA SER A 118 -8.86 -9.63 -12.97
C SER A 118 -8.61 -8.55 -11.89
N ASN A 119 -8.94 -8.89 -10.66
CA ASN A 119 -8.66 -8.06 -9.47
C ASN A 119 -7.15 -7.85 -9.24
N TRP A 120 -6.30 -8.72 -9.78
CA TRP A 120 -4.85 -8.58 -9.70
C TRP A 120 -4.38 -7.35 -10.48
N GLU A 121 -4.79 -7.23 -11.73
CA GLU A 121 -4.44 -6.07 -12.58
C GLU A 121 -5.02 -4.78 -12.01
N LEU A 122 -6.30 -4.78 -11.60
CA LEU A 122 -6.93 -3.60 -11.02
C LEU A 122 -6.16 -3.09 -9.79
N SER A 123 -5.87 -3.98 -8.84
CA SER A 123 -5.18 -3.61 -7.60
C SER A 123 -3.76 -3.11 -7.86
N ALA A 124 -3.01 -3.80 -8.74
CA ALA A 124 -1.65 -3.41 -9.11
C ALA A 124 -1.62 -2.05 -9.82
N VAL A 125 -2.49 -1.83 -10.80
CA VAL A 125 -2.55 -0.55 -11.53
C VAL A 125 -2.95 0.59 -10.61
N ARG A 126 -3.87 0.39 -9.67
CA ARG A 126 -4.22 1.40 -8.66
C ARG A 126 -3.02 1.81 -7.81
N ALA A 127 -2.25 0.86 -7.33
CA ALA A 127 -1.03 1.14 -6.58
C ALA A 127 -0.01 1.91 -7.44
N VAL A 128 0.21 1.49 -8.67
CA VAL A 128 1.11 2.16 -9.63
C VAL A 128 0.65 3.60 -9.91
N MET A 129 -0.65 3.85 -10.07
CA MET A 129 -1.15 5.21 -10.34
C MET A 129 -0.90 6.17 -9.19
N VAL A 130 -0.98 5.71 -7.93
CA VAL A 130 -0.62 6.54 -6.77
C VAL A 130 0.89 6.81 -6.75
N VAL A 131 1.73 5.79 -6.99
CA VAL A 131 3.20 5.94 -7.10
C VAL A 131 3.57 6.95 -8.18
N ARG A 132 2.95 6.85 -9.37
CA ARG A 132 3.20 7.80 -10.46
C ARG A 132 2.83 9.23 -10.09
N ILE A 133 1.72 9.45 -9.39
CA ILE A 133 1.34 10.78 -8.93
C ILE A 133 2.39 11.32 -7.95
N PHE A 134 2.87 10.51 -7.02
CA PHE A 134 3.91 10.93 -6.10
C PHE A 134 5.21 11.30 -6.81
N SER A 135 5.67 10.48 -7.77
CA SER A 135 6.94 10.72 -8.47
C SER A 135 6.82 11.76 -9.59
N GLU A 136 5.77 11.69 -10.44
CA GLU A 136 5.68 12.48 -11.66
C GLU A 136 5.07 13.89 -11.43
N LEU A 137 4.21 14.04 -10.41
CA LEU A 137 3.54 15.32 -10.13
C LEU A 137 4.05 16.01 -8.87
N TYR A 138 4.64 15.29 -7.94
CA TYR A 138 4.99 15.83 -6.62
C TYR A 138 6.43 15.54 -6.20
N ASP A 139 7.29 15.11 -7.13
CA ASP A 139 8.73 14.98 -6.97
C ASP A 139 9.20 14.09 -5.81
N VAL A 140 8.38 13.13 -5.37
CA VAL A 140 8.85 12.11 -4.43
C VAL A 140 9.88 11.23 -5.16
N PRO A 141 11.09 11.02 -4.60
CA PRO A 141 12.13 10.24 -5.26
C PRO A 141 11.66 8.85 -5.65
N ILE A 142 11.80 8.48 -6.93
CA ILE A 142 11.32 7.20 -7.45
C ILE A 142 12.01 6.00 -6.80
N SER A 143 13.27 6.16 -6.36
CA SER A 143 14.03 5.16 -5.61
C SER A 143 13.36 4.78 -4.28
N HIS A 144 12.55 5.67 -3.71
CA HIS A 144 11.83 5.43 -2.46
C HIS A 144 10.45 4.82 -2.66
N LEU A 145 10.01 4.59 -3.90
CA LEU A 145 8.64 4.19 -4.19
C LEU A 145 8.55 2.75 -4.69
N SER A 146 7.58 2.01 -4.18
CA SER A 146 7.20 0.70 -4.71
C SER A 146 5.69 0.53 -4.73
N ALA A 147 5.19 -0.28 -5.68
CA ALA A 147 3.76 -0.57 -5.84
C ALA A 147 3.52 -2.08 -5.84
N ILE A 148 2.51 -2.54 -5.11
CA ILE A 148 2.15 -3.96 -5.00
C ILE A 148 0.63 -4.10 -5.11
N GLY A 149 0.16 -5.04 -5.94
CA GLY A 149 -1.25 -5.45 -5.99
C GLY A 149 -1.46 -6.73 -5.20
N PHE A 150 -2.49 -6.78 -4.38
CA PHE A 150 -2.86 -7.96 -3.59
C PHE A 150 -4.22 -8.55 -4.01
N ALA A 151 -4.93 -7.95 -4.94
CA ALA A 151 -6.30 -8.36 -5.26
C ALA A 151 -7.14 -8.47 -3.96
N ASP A 152 -7.89 -9.57 -3.82
CA ASP A 152 -8.71 -9.91 -2.64
C ASP A 152 -7.99 -10.84 -1.63
N SER A 153 -6.69 -11.08 -1.81
CA SER A 153 -5.93 -12.05 -0.99
C SER A 153 -5.67 -11.61 0.45
N LYS A 154 -5.88 -10.33 0.77
CA LYS A 154 -5.63 -9.74 2.10
C LYS A 154 -6.85 -8.97 2.62
N PRO A 155 -7.98 -9.65 2.90
CA PRO A 155 -9.17 -8.99 3.41
C PRO A 155 -8.96 -8.53 4.87
N ILE A 156 -9.53 -7.37 5.22
CA ILE A 156 -9.57 -6.83 6.60
C ILE A 156 -10.97 -6.91 7.21
N ALA A 157 -11.96 -7.29 6.41
CA ALA A 157 -13.34 -7.50 6.82
C ALA A 157 -13.93 -8.67 6.02
N THR A 158 -15.11 -9.18 6.43
CA THR A 158 -15.82 -10.21 5.66
C THR A 158 -16.22 -9.67 4.29
N ASN A 159 -16.12 -10.52 3.27
CA ASN A 159 -16.62 -10.21 1.92
C ASN A 159 -18.12 -10.52 1.75
N ASP A 160 -18.78 -11.10 2.76
CA ASP A 160 -20.19 -11.51 2.68
C ASP A 160 -21.13 -10.31 2.70
N THR A 161 -20.71 -9.21 3.35
CA THR A 161 -21.51 -7.99 3.48
C THR A 161 -20.99 -6.86 2.58
N PRO A 162 -21.88 -5.98 2.08
CA PRO A 162 -21.46 -4.80 1.30
C PRO A 162 -20.50 -3.89 2.06
N GLU A 163 -20.72 -3.70 3.36
CA GLU A 163 -19.90 -2.87 4.25
C GLU A 163 -18.49 -3.47 4.40
N GLY A 164 -18.40 -4.80 4.57
CA GLY A 164 -17.13 -5.49 4.65
C GLY A 164 -16.35 -5.40 3.34
N ARG A 165 -17.03 -5.61 2.19
CA ARG A 165 -16.40 -5.42 0.87
C ARG A 165 -15.89 -3.99 0.68
N THR A 166 -16.64 -2.98 1.12
CA THR A 166 -16.20 -1.58 1.04
C THR A 166 -14.90 -1.35 1.82
N LYS A 167 -14.75 -1.96 3.01
CA LYS A 167 -13.51 -1.89 3.79
C LYS A 167 -12.34 -2.61 3.12
N ASN A 168 -12.61 -3.69 2.39
CA ASN A 168 -11.58 -4.45 1.68
C ASN A 168 -11.06 -3.69 0.47
N ARG A 169 -11.91 -2.91 -0.23
CA ARG A 169 -11.50 -2.05 -1.35
C ARG A 169 -10.77 -0.81 -0.84
N ARG A 170 -9.44 -0.89 -0.75
CA ARG A 170 -8.59 0.15 -0.18
C ARG A 170 -7.23 0.23 -0.84
N VAL A 171 -6.56 1.32 -0.61
CA VAL A 171 -5.12 1.47 -0.85
C VAL A 171 -4.43 1.73 0.49
N GLU A 172 -3.37 1.00 0.74
CA GLU A 172 -2.50 1.23 1.90
C GLU A 172 -1.20 1.86 1.44
N ILE A 173 -0.77 2.90 2.15
CA ILE A 173 0.52 3.56 1.96
C ILE A 173 1.32 3.28 3.21
N ILE A 174 2.39 2.51 3.06
CA ILE A 174 3.27 2.12 4.16
C ILE A 174 4.57 2.90 4.04
N ILE A 175 4.87 3.69 5.05
CA ILE A 175 6.13 4.39 5.22
C ILE A 175 7.02 3.50 6.09
N LEU A 176 8.06 2.95 5.50
CA LEU A 176 8.96 2.02 6.20
C LEU A 176 9.92 2.77 7.11
N GLU A 177 10.35 2.14 8.20
CA GLU A 177 11.48 2.62 8.96
C GLU A 177 12.77 2.54 8.13
N SER A 178 13.67 3.51 8.31
CA SER A 178 14.75 3.85 7.39
C SER A 178 15.84 2.78 7.13
N HIS A 179 15.75 1.57 7.67
CA HIS A 179 16.81 0.57 7.53
C HIS A 179 16.39 -0.85 7.15
N VAL A 180 15.12 -1.13 6.90
CA VAL A 180 14.65 -2.53 6.69
C VAL A 180 14.39 -2.89 5.21
N GLY A 181 14.41 -1.93 4.30
CA GLY A 181 13.97 -2.13 2.91
C GLY A 181 15.06 -2.35 1.87
N GLU A 182 16.22 -1.72 2.03
CA GLU A 182 17.27 -1.73 1.00
C GLU A 182 18.13 -3.00 1.04
N GLU A 183 18.54 -3.47 2.22
CA GLU A 183 19.41 -4.64 2.35
C GLU A 183 18.80 -5.93 1.78
N THR A 184 17.48 -6.07 1.83
CA THR A 184 16.81 -7.30 1.39
C THR A 184 16.67 -7.37 -0.14
N LEU A 185 16.54 -6.24 -0.82
CA LEU A 185 16.41 -6.21 -2.27
C LEU A 185 17.77 -6.28 -2.96
N ASP A 186 18.76 -5.52 -2.45
CA ASP A 186 20.12 -5.54 -2.98
C ASP A 186 20.82 -6.89 -2.75
N ALA A 187 20.47 -7.60 -1.67
CA ALA A 187 20.97 -8.95 -1.42
C ALA A 187 20.40 -10.00 -2.40
N LEU A 188 19.27 -9.70 -3.04
CA LEU A 188 18.62 -10.59 -4.02
C LEU A 188 19.00 -10.26 -5.47
N LEU A 189 19.60 -9.10 -5.72
CA LEU A 189 20.09 -8.74 -7.06
C LEU A 189 21.48 -9.36 -7.30
N PRO A 190 21.74 -9.91 -8.48
CA PRO A 190 23.08 -10.38 -8.86
C PRO A 190 24.06 -9.21 -8.73
N GLN A 191 25.08 -9.36 -7.89
CA GLN A 191 26.18 -8.42 -7.83
C GLN A 191 26.86 -8.43 -9.19
N GLU A 192 26.80 -7.33 -9.94
CA GLU A 192 27.59 -7.20 -11.17
C GLU A 192 29.05 -7.35 -10.82
N SER A 193 29.65 -8.45 -11.29
CA SER A 193 31.07 -8.71 -11.14
C SER A 193 31.86 -7.62 -11.87
N THR A 194 32.39 -6.68 -11.12
CA THR A 194 33.35 -5.65 -11.60
C THR A 194 34.66 -6.34 -11.99
N SER A 195 34.64 -7.12 -13.07
CA SER A 195 35.81 -7.78 -13.63
C SER A 195 35.81 -7.65 -15.14
N ALA A 196 36.02 -6.46 -15.65
CA ALA A 196 36.53 -6.26 -17.00
C ALA A 196 36.94 -4.80 -17.25
N ARG A 197 38.04 -4.33 -16.70
CA ARG A 197 38.90 -3.31 -17.32
C ARG A 197 40.30 -3.41 -16.75
N ARG A 198 41.04 -4.36 -17.24
CA ARG A 198 42.52 -4.28 -17.35
C ARG A 198 42.89 -5.00 -18.67
N HIS A 199 43.04 -4.21 -19.70
CA HIS A 199 44.12 -4.31 -20.71
C HIS A 199 43.98 -3.11 -21.65
#